data_d8f67bc8fa5e03cfe0fb02a86a1d3bad
#
_entry.id   d8f67bc8fa5e03cfe0fb02a86a1d3bad
#
_cell.length_a   1.000
_cell.length_b   1.000
_cell.length_c   1.000
_cell.angle_alpha   90.00
_cell.angle_beta   90.00
_cell.angle_gamma   90.00
#
_symmetry.space_group_name_H-M   'P 1'
#
loop_
_entity.id
_entity.type
_entity.pdbx_description
1 polymer ?
#
loop_
_entity_poly.entity_id
_entity_poly.type
_entity_poly.pdbx_seq_one_letter_code
_entity_poly.pdbx_strand_id
1 'polypeptide(L)'
;MAISINTNVASLNAQRNLSASQTNLAKSMQRLSSGLRINSAKDDAAGLAISDRMTSQIRGLNQATRNANDGISLAQTAEGAMQESTNILQRMRELAVQSANDTNSASDRASLQSEVDQLKQELTRIAETTTFNGKKLLDGSMISAQFQVGANAGETISFGIGSARSTDLGNHSLTTNNATAAQGIEVATTAATASAANNVEAQDLTIVGKEGSEVVKVAAGDSAAKIAEAVNTQSEKTGVTATAKTTATLGTLSADGSVSLNLQGTNTTAIGITATVLKDDLSNLASAINEQAGNTGITAKLSDDKKSITLEQSAGYDIKISDFVHGGAGVGGTDATFEVTGSEGIAVALKDTAGADAAAEATAIAANTDSTTVGGQVSFASSASFNVTSSIANAAGSIFNNATANAANVSTLQSINTLDITSVDGSSKAIEAVDGALMQIDNMRGDLGAVQNRFESTIANLQNISENISAARSRILDADIAQETSKMTSQNILQQAGVSILAQANQAPQLALSLLQ
;
A
#
# COMPACT_ATOMS: atom_id res chain seq x y z
N MET A 1 -74.31 17.80 64.56
CA MET A 1 -73.36 16.67 64.59
C MET A 1 -73.37 16.13 65.99
N ALA A 2 -73.62 14.85 66.17
CA ALA A 2 -73.58 14.24 67.51
C ALA A 2 -72.13 14.27 68.04
N ILE A 3 -71.89 14.89 69.14
CA ILE A 3 -70.58 14.95 69.84
C ILE A 3 -70.40 13.63 70.58
N SER A 4 -69.62 12.67 69.95
CA SER A 4 -69.27 11.42 70.66
C SER A 4 -68.08 11.68 71.59
N ILE A 5 -68.24 11.41 72.84
CA ILE A 5 -67.20 11.66 73.86
C ILE A 5 -66.12 10.58 73.85
N ASN A 6 -66.45 9.33 73.51
CA ASN A 6 -65.50 8.20 73.48
C ASN A 6 -64.65 8.10 72.16
N THR A 7 -65.08 8.73 71.07
CA THR A 7 -64.33 8.63 69.79
C THR A 7 -64.28 10.01 69.14
N ASN A 8 -63.14 10.73 69.30
CA ASN A 8 -62.95 12.06 68.72
C ASN A 8 -62.47 11.92 67.28
N VAL A 9 -63.44 11.82 66.32
CA VAL A 9 -63.15 11.66 64.85
C VAL A 9 -62.37 12.86 64.32
N ALA A 10 -62.56 14.08 64.83
CA ALA A 10 -61.81 15.28 64.41
C ALA A 10 -60.33 15.18 64.82
N SER A 11 -60.03 14.69 66.01
CA SER A 11 -58.66 14.46 66.47
C SER A 11 -57.98 13.36 65.71
N LEU A 12 -58.65 12.24 65.38
CA LEU A 12 -58.10 11.16 64.53
C LEU A 12 -57.82 11.62 63.11
N ASN A 13 -58.70 12.46 62.53
CA ASN A 13 -58.42 13.08 61.22
C ASN A 13 -57.25 14.05 61.25
N ALA A 14 -57.15 14.89 62.26
CA ALA A 14 -56.02 15.78 62.47
C ALA A 14 -54.68 15.02 62.62
N GLN A 15 -54.69 13.91 63.46
CA GLN A 15 -53.51 13.04 63.59
C GLN A 15 -53.10 12.38 62.26
N ARG A 16 -54.07 11.90 61.51
CA ARG A 16 -53.79 11.26 60.16
C ARG A 16 -53.17 12.27 59.22
N ASN A 17 -53.74 13.48 59.12
CA ASN A 17 -53.22 14.54 58.29
C ASN A 17 -51.82 15.03 58.77
N LEU A 18 -51.60 15.12 60.10
CA LEU A 18 -50.30 15.46 60.66
C LEU A 18 -49.23 14.40 60.34
N SER A 19 -49.58 13.11 60.49
CA SER A 19 -48.68 12.00 60.14
C SER A 19 -48.37 11.97 58.64
N ALA A 20 -49.34 12.24 57.79
CA ALA A 20 -49.14 12.36 56.34
C ALA A 20 -48.20 13.54 56.01
N SER A 21 -48.38 14.71 56.65
CA SER A 21 -47.52 15.89 56.44
C SER A 21 -46.10 15.62 56.91
N GLN A 22 -45.89 14.94 58.06
CA GLN A 22 -44.58 14.53 58.55
C GLN A 22 -43.86 13.57 57.60
N THR A 23 -44.59 12.59 57.04
CA THR A 23 -44.03 11.65 56.05
C THR A 23 -43.63 12.36 54.77
N ASN A 24 -44.45 13.29 54.29
CA ASN A 24 -44.14 14.08 53.09
C ASN A 24 -42.98 15.05 53.33
N LEU A 25 -42.90 15.67 54.51
CA LEU A 25 -41.76 16.51 54.91
C LEU A 25 -40.45 15.71 54.92
N ALA A 26 -40.45 14.53 55.55
CA ALA A 26 -39.27 13.65 55.58
C ALA A 26 -38.85 13.23 54.16
N LYS A 27 -39.79 12.97 53.27
CA LYS A 27 -39.54 12.64 51.86
C LYS A 27 -38.95 13.84 51.11
N SER A 28 -39.48 15.06 51.29
CA SER A 28 -38.93 16.28 50.69
C SER A 28 -37.53 16.59 51.23
N MET A 29 -37.28 16.41 52.50
CA MET A 29 -35.93 16.56 53.10
C MET A 29 -34.94 15.55 52.54
N GLN A 30 -35.35 14.29 52.38
CA GLN A 30 -34.50 13.25 51.77
C GLN A 30 -34.14 13.59 50.33
N ARG A 31 -35.11 14.06 49.51
CA ARG A 31 -34.88 14.48 48.12
C ARG A 31 -33.99 15.71 48.03
N LEU A 32 -34.19 16.67 48.91
CA LEU A 32 -33.37 17.89 48.97
C LEU A 32 -31.93 17.57 49.37
N SER A 33 -31.75 16.66 50.33
CA SER A 33 -30.43 16.23 50.82
C SER A 33 -29.66 15.40 49.77
N SER A 34 -30.37 14.50 49.06
CA SER A 34 -29.74 13.68 48.00
C SER A 34 -29.61 14.37 46.65
N GLY A 35 -30.39 15.44 46.42
CA GLY A 35 -30.53 16.07 45.09
C GLY A 35 -31.34 15.20 44.11
N LEU A 36 -31.86 14.06 44.53
CA LEU A 36 -32.50 13.07 43.66
C LEU A 36 -34.01 12.99 43.95
N ARG A 37 -34.81 13.00 42.91
CA ARG A 37 -36.26 12.77 42.96
C ARG A 37 -36.59 11.31 43.28
N ILE A 38 -35.81 10.39 42.72
CA ILE A 38 -35.92 8.95 42.92
C ILE A 38 -34.71 8.48 43.71
N ASN A 39 -34.91 8.07 44.98
CA ASN A 39 -33.85 7.65 45.87
C ASN A 39 -33.89 6.14 46.15
N SER A 40 -35.03 5.52 45.96
CA SER A 40 -35.26 4.08 46.18
C SER A 40 -36.30 3.52 45.21
N ALA A 41 -36.31 2.20 45.05
CA ALA A 41 -37.30 1.51 44.19
C ALA A 41 -38.77 1.76 44.63
N LYS A 42 -38.98 2.18 45.89
CA LYS A 42 -40.30 2.54 46.44
C LYS A 42 -40.81 3.87 45.84
N ASP A 43 -39.91 4.76 45.42
CA ASP A 43 -40.29 6.06 44.86
C ASP A 43 -40.78 5.97 43.44
N ASP A 44 -40.04 5.20 42.58
CA ASP A 44 -40.40 4.89 41.21
C ASP A 44 -39.51 3.73 40.73
N ALA A 45 -40.02 2.52 40.71
CA ALA A 45 -39.26 1.34 40.27
C ALA A 45 -38.92 1.35 38.77
N ALA A 46 -39.79 1.91 37.94
CA ALA A 46 -39.56 2.00 36.49
C ALA A 46 -38.51 3.07 36.18
N GLY A 47 -38.63 4.25 36.77
CA GLY A 47 -37.65 5.34 36.64
C GLY A 47 -36.27 4.94 37.14
N LEU A 48 -36.17 4.20 38.27
CA LEU A 48 -34.91 3.68 38.78
C LEU A 48 -34.26 2.71 37.79
N ALA A 49 -34.99 1.71 37.29
CA ALA A 49 -34.46 0.73 36.31
C ALA A 49 -33.99 1.40 35.01
N ILE A 50 -34.70 2.43 34.54
CA ILE A 50 -34.29 3.21 33.35
C ILE A 50 -33.01 4.00 33.65
N SER A 51 -32.94 4.68 34.81
CA SER A 51 -31.76 5.47 35.19
C SER A 51 -30.51 4.62 35.42
N ASP A 52 -30.64 3.41 35.97
CA ASP A 52 -29.55 2.46 36.15
C ASP A 52 -29.01 1.97 34.78
N ARG A 53 -29.92 1.66 33.83
CA ARG A 53 -29.53 1.31 32.47
C ARG A 53 -28.82 2.48 31.77
N MET A 54 -29.34 3.71 31.89
CA MET A 54 -28.68 4.91 31.36
C MET A 54 -27.31 5.14 32.00
N THR A 55 -27.19 4.92 33.31
CA THR A 55 -25.91 5.03 34.00
C THR A 55 -24.90 4.00 33.50
N SER A 56 -25.32 2.77 33.28
CA SER A 56 -24.49 1.73 32.67
C SER A 56 -24.05 2.12 31.27
N GLN A 57 -24.96 2.66 30.43
CA GLN A 57 -24.62 3.15 29.09
C GLN A 57 -23.62 4.31 29.13
N ILE A 58 -23.82 5.32 30.00
CA ILE A 58 -22.87 6.44 30.15
C ILE A 58 -21.47 5.93 30.53
N ARG A 59 -21.39 5.00 31.51
CA ARG A 59 -20.10 4.39 31.89
C ARG A 59 -19.47 3.61 30.73
N GLY A 60 -20.27 2.87 29.96
CA GLY A 60 -19.84 2.16 28.74
C GLY A 60 -19.29 3.12 27.68
N LEU A 61 -20.03 4.20 27.36
CA LEU A 61 -19.62 5.22 26.39
C LEU A 61 -18.34 5.95 26.81
N ASN A 62 -18.19 6.28 28.09
CA ASN A 62 -16.97 6.89 28.61
C ASN A 62 -15.76 5.94 28.53
N GLN A 63 -15.95 4.63 28.74
CA GLN A 63 -14.90 3.64 28.50
C GLN A 63 -14.58 3.50 27.02
N ALA A 64 -15.61 3.48 26.16
CA ALA A 64 -15.45 3.44 24.72
C ALA A 64 -14.64 4.65 24.18
N THR A 65 -14.89 5.83 24.73
CA THR A 65 -14.10 7.03 24.41
C THR A 65 -12.63 6.86 24.82
N ARG A 66 -12.34 6.28 25.99
CA ARG A 66 -10.95 5.97 26.38
C ARG A 66 -10.32 4.94 25.44
N ASN A 67 -11.01 3.87 25.11
CA ASN A 67 -10.52 2.85 24.17
C ASN A 67 -10.23 3.44 22.78
N ALA A 68 -11.05 4.39 22.32
CA ALA A 68 -10.83 5.08 21.07
C ALA A 68 -9.56 5.96 21.10
N ASN A 69 -9.32 6.66 22.22
CA ASN A 69 -8.08 7.42 22.43
C ASN A 69 -6.85 6.51 22.50
N ASP A 70 -6.97 5.32 23.11
CA ASP A 70 -5.90 4.31 23.10
C ASP A 70 -5.59 3.85 21.66
N GLY A 71 -6.64 3.69 20.84
CA GLY A 71 -6.49 3.38 19.41
C GLY A 71 -5.78 4.48 18.62
N ILE A 72 -6.10 5.75 18.88
CA ILE A 72 -5.40 6.91 18.29
C ILE A 72 -3.93 6.91 18.72
N SER A 73 -3.65 6.72 19.99
CA SER A 73 -2.28 6.73 20.53
C SER A 73 -1.42 5.61 19.94
N LEU A 74 -2.01 4.43 19.71
CA LEU A 74 -1.36 3.32 19.03
C LEU A 74 -1.06 3.69 17.56
N ALA A 75 -2.04 4.26 16.84
CA ALA A 75 -1.86 4.68 15.44
C ALA A 75 -0.78 5.76 15.31
N GLN A 76 -0.75 6.75 16.19
CA GLN A 76 0.27 7.80 16.22
C GLN A 76 1.67 7.25 16.53
N THR A 77 1.78 6.25 17.41
CA THR A 77 3.06 5.60 17.70
C THR A 77 3.60 4.87 16.47
N ALA A 78 2.72 4.15 15.75
CA ALA A 78 3.08 3.47 14.51
C ALA A 78 3.47 4.47 13.40
N GLU A 79 2.70 5.55 13.25
CA GLU A 79 2.95 6.60 12.26
C GLU A 79 4.30 7.29 12.49
N GLY A 80 4.64 7.61 13.75
CA GLY A 80 5.94 8.20 14.09
C GLY A 80 7.11 7.30 13.70
N ALA A 81 7.00 5.99 13.95
CA ALA A 81 8.02 5.03 13.53
C ALA A 81 8.09 4.86 12.00
N MET A 82 6.96 4.91 11.30
CA MET A 82 6.92 4.88 9.83
C MET A 82 7.53 6.14 9.22
N GLN A 83 7.43 7.30 9.86
CA GLN A 83 8.12 8.52 9.41
C GLN A 83 9.63 8.35 9.42
N GLU A 84 10.20 7.72 10.47
CA GLU A 84 11.64 7.40 10.50
C GLU A 84 12.01 6.36 9.43
N SER A 85 11.13 5.37 9.19
CA SER A 85 11.32 4.42 8.08
C SER A 85 11.36 5.13 6.72
N THR A 86 10.49 6.13 6.52
CA THR A 86 10.50 6.97 5.30
C THR A 86 11.82 7.72 5.14
N ASN A 87 12.34 8.32 6.22
CA ASN A 87 13.62 9.04 6.20
C ASN A 87 14.79 8.11 5.80
N ILE A 88 14.81 6.89 6.35
CA ILE A 88 15.81 5.87 6.02
C ILE A 88 15.71 5.46 4.55
N LEU A 89 14.51 5.17 4.06
CA LEU A 89 14.30 4.80 2.66
C LEU A 89 14.70 5.91 1.70
N GLN A 90 14.40 7.17 2.00
CA GLN A 90 14.87 8.32 1.22
C GLN A 90 16.39 8.38 1.18
N ARG A 91 17.07 8.16 2.30
CA ARG A 91 18.53 8.10 2.35
C ARG A 91 19.08 6.94 1.51
N MET A 92 18.45 5.77 1.57
CA MET A 92 18.82 4.63 0.73
C MET A 92 18.65 4.96 -0.76
N ARG A 93 17.57 5.67 -1.12
CA ARG A 93 17.36 6.15 -2.49
C ARG A 93 18.46 7.10 -2.96
N GLU A 94 18.87 8.06 -2.13
CA GLU A 94 19.99 8.97 -2.44
C GLU A 94 21.28 8.19 -2.72
N LEU A 95 21.61 7.20 -1.89
CA LEU A 95 22.79 6.36 -2.05
C LEU A 95 22.72 5.51 -3.33
N ALA A 96 21.53 4.97 -3.65
CA ALA A 96 21.33 4.22 -4.89
C ALA A 96 21.50 5.11 -6.14
N VAL A 97 20.94 6.33 -6.14
CA VAL A 97 21.12 7.31 -7.23
C VAL A 97 22.60 7.71 -7.33
N GLN A 98 23.28 7.93 -6.20
CA GLN A 98 24.71 8.23 -6.21
C GLN A 98 25.50 7.06 -6.79
N SER A 99 25.21 5.82 -6.41
CA SER A 99 25.92 4.63 -6.88
C SER A 99 25.67 4.32 -8.35
N ALA A 100 24.51 4.70 -8.90
CA ALA A 100 24.16 4.53 -10.31
C ALA A 100 25.05 5.34 -11.27
N ASN A 101 25.76 6.35 -10.74
CA ASN A 101 26.65 7.18 -11.58
C ASN A 101 27.94 6.42 -11.94
N ASP A 102 28.28 6.39 -13.24
CA ASP A 102 29.48 5.72 -13.76
C ASP A 102 30.81 6.36 -13.32
N THR A 103 30.78 7.53 -12.68
CA THR A 103 31.99 8.13 -12.09
C THR A 103 32.48 7.40 -10.83
N ASN A 104 31.65 6.55 -10.23
CA ASN A 104 32.04 5.77 -9.06
C ASN A 104 32.77 4.49 -9.44
N SER A 105 33.89 4.24 -8.79
CA SER A 105 34.60 2.97 -8.89
C SER A 105 33.85 1.84 -8.16
N ALA A 106 34.24 0.59 -8.42
CA ALA A 106 33.69 -0.56 -7.70
C ALA A 106 33.94 -0.45 -6.17
N SER A 107 35.08 0.14 -5.76
CA SER A 107 35.40 0.38 -4.34
C SER A 107 34.48 1.44 -3.72
N ASP A 108 34.16 2.51 -4.47
CA ASP A 108 33.24 3.55 -3.98
C ASP A 108 31.84 2.98 -3.81
N ARG A 109 31.35 2.21 -4.79
CA ARG A 109 30.07 1.51 -4.71
C ARG A 109 30.01 0.53 -3.54
N ALA A 110 31.09 -0.20 -3.28
CA ALA A 110 31.16 -1.11 -2.11
C ALA A 110 31.08 -0.32 -0.78
N SER A 111 31.65 0.89 -0.72
CA SER A 111 31.54 1.75 0.45
C SER A 111 30.10 2.26 0.64
N LEU A 112 29.43 2.68 -0.44
CA LEU A 112 28.02 3.07 -0.43
C LEU A 112 27.11 1.88 -0.03
N GLN A 113 27.41 0.67 -0.52
CA GLN A 113 26.69 -0.55 -0.13
C GLN A 113 26.78 -0.80 1.38
N SER A 114 27.94 -0.55 1.99
CA SER A 114 28.11 -0.71 3.44
C SER A 114 27.19 0.23 4.24
N GLU A 115 26.98 1.46 3.76
CA GLU A 115 26.01 2.39 4.37
C GLU A 115 24.58 1.89 4.18
N VAL A 116 24.23 1.42 2.97
CA VAL A 116 22.90 0.83 2.70
C VAL A 116 22.64 -0.36 3.61
N ASP A 117 23.63 -1.23 3.87
CA ASP A 117 23.47 -2.39 4.74
C ASP A 117 23.21 -1.99 6.22
N GLN A 118 23.80 -0.89 6.69
CA GLN A 118 23.48 -0.34 8.02
C GLN A 118 22.06 0.22 8.07
N LEU A 119 21.62 0.91 7.01
CA LEU A 119 20.27 1.44 6.90
C LEU A 119 19.21 0.32 6.84
N LYS A 120 19.49 -0.80 6.15
CA LYS A 120 18.63 -2.01 6.16
C LYS A 120 18.44 -2.58 7.56
N GLN A 121 19.55 -2.67 8.33
CA GLN A 121 19.51 -3.15 9.71
C GLN A 121 18.71 -2.19 10.60
N GLU A 122 18.88 -0.88 10.44
CA GLU A 122 18.15 0.11 11.22
C GLU A 122 16.65 0.11 10.89
N LEU A 123 16.29 -0.01 9.61
CA LEU A 123 14.89 -0.16 9.18
C LEU A 123 14.23 -1.38 9.84
N THR A 124 14.92 -2.52 9.83
CA THR A 124 14.45 -3.75 10.49
C THR A 124 14.36 -3.57 12.00
N ARG A 125 15.34 -2.90 12.62
CA ARG A 125 15.33 -2.62 14.06
C ARG A 125 14.12 -1.78 14.45
N ILE A 126 13.81 -0.72 13.70
CA ILE A 126 12.62 0.12 13.95
C ILE A 126 11.36 -0.74 13.87
N ALA A 127 11.23 -1.56 12.82
CA ALA A 127 10.05 -2.42 12.64
C ALA A 127 9.88 -3.44 13.78
N GLU A 128 10.96 -3.97 14.33
CA GLU A 128 10.93 -5.00 15.37
C GLU A 128 10.87 -4.46 16.80
N THR A 129 11.35 -3.23 17.03
CA THR A 129 11.39 -2.64 18.37
C THR A 129 10.23 -1.69 18.67
N THR A 130 9.52 -1.21 17.64
CA THR A 130 8.36 -0.34 17.85
C THR A 130 7.22 -1.13 18.49
N THR A 131 6.92 -0.79 19.74
CA THR A 131 5.88 -1.46 20.52
C THR A 131 4.95 -0.46 21.18
N PHE A 132 3.70 -0.85 21.36
CA PHE A 132 2.73 -0.13 22.18
C PHE A 132 2.15 -1.11 23.20
N ASN A 133 2.34 -0.82 24.48
CA ASN A 133 1.94 -1.70 25.59
C ASN A 133 2.40 -3.17 25.41
N GLY A 134 3.65 -3.37 24.95
CA GLY A 134 4.26 -4.69 24.72
C GLY A 134 3.82 -5.41 23.44
N LYS A 135 2.90 -4.83 22.65
CA LYS A 135 2.52 -5.36 21.32
C LYS A 135 3.37 -4.70 20.25
N LYS A 136 3.99 -5.50 19.39
CA LYS A 136 4.71 -5.01 18.21
C LYS A 136 3.72 -4.44 17.19
N LEU A 137 4.10 -3.33 16.55
CA LEU A 137 3.20 -2.61 15.64
C LEU A 137 3.55 -2.83 14.16
N LEU A 138 4.85 -2.94 13.83
CA LEU A 138 5.36 -2.85 12.47
C LEU A 138 6.03 -4.13 11.96
N ASP A 139 5.94 -5.23 12.72
CA ASP A 139 6.58 -6.51 12.37
C ASP A 139 5.67 -7.45 11.56
N GLY A 140 4.49 -6.98 11.15
CA GLY A 140 3.50 -7.78 10.43
C GLY A 140 2.61 -8.66 11.31
N SER A 141 2.82 -8.68 12.63
CA SER A 141 1.97 -9.46 13.54
C SER A 141 0.61 -8.79 13.83
N MET A 142 0.49 -7.47 13.60
CA MET A 142 -0.72 -6.70 13.84
C MET A 142 -1.66 -6.70 12.62
N ILE A 143 -2.14 -7.86 12.22
CA ILE A 143 -3.04 -8.01 11.06
C ILE A 143 -4.42 -7.40 11.35
N SER A 144 -4.89 -7.47 12.59
CA SER A 144 -6.18 -6.90 13.01
C SER A 144 -6.16 -6.54 14.49
N ALA A 145 -6.19 -5.26 14.80
CA ALA A 145 -6.41 -4.74 16.15
C ALA A 145 -7.88 -4.30 16.26
N GLN A 146 -8.60 -4.80 17.27
CA GLN A 146 -10.00 -4.50 17.48
C GLN A 146 -10.17 -3.64 18.72
N PHE A 147 -10.85 -2.50 18.58
CA PHE A 147 -11.15 -1.55 19.64
C PHE A 147 -12.65 -1.48 19.86
N GLN A 148 -13.11 -1.74 21.09
CA GLN A 148 -14.50 -1.60 21.48
C GLN A 148 -14.80 -0.10 21.68
N VAL A 149 -15.54 0.49 20.75
CA VAL A 149 -15.86 1.92 20.68
C VAL A 149 -17.34 2.22 20.90
N GLY A 150 -18.04 1.33 21.58
CA GLY A 150 -19.43 1.52 21.94
C GLY A 150 -19.80 0.84 23.24
N ALA A 151 -21.00 1.14 23.78
CA ALA A 151 -21.50 0.60 25.02
C ALA A 151 -22.06 -0.83 24.88
N ASN A 152 -22.37 -1.27 23.66
CA ASN A 152 -22.93 -2.60 23.38
C ASN A 152 -21.89 -3.52 22.77
N ALA A 153 -22.06 -4.82 22.96
CA ALA A 153 -21.17 -5.82 22.37
C ALA A 153 -21.17 -5.73 20.83
N GLY A 154 -19.99 -5.79 20.22
CA GLY A 154 -19.83 -5.76 18.76
C GLY A 154 -19.71 -4.37 18.15
N GLU A 155 -19.85 -3.30 18.91
CA GLU A 155 -19.58 -1.92 18.44
C GLU A 155 -18.07 -1.65 18.43
N THR A 156 -17.38 -2.12 17.36
CA THR A 156 -15.92 -2.10 17.30
C THR A 156 -15.40 -1.41 16.04
N ILE A 157 -14.23 -0.82 16.13
CA ILE A 157 -13.39 -0.42 15.01
C ILE A 157 -12.20 -1.38 14.97
N SER A 158 -11.97 -2.00 13.82
CA SER A 158 -10.81 -2.83 13.58
C SER A 158 -9.96 -2.23 12.47
N PHE A 159 -8.64 -2.33 12.62
CA PHE A 159 -7.65 -2.01 11.60
C PHE A 159 -6.41 -2.88 11.78
N GLY A 160 -5.66 -3.05 10.70
CA GLY A 160 -4.37 -3.75 10.71
C GLY A 160 -3.26 -2.81 10.29
N ILE A 161 -2.03 -3.17 10.63
CA ILE A 161 -0.82 -2.48 10.21
C ILE A 161 0.05 -3.50 9.49
N GLY A 162 0.48 -3.17 8.28
CA GLY A 162 1.38 -4.00 7.49
C GLY A 162 2.78 -4.08 8.11
N SER A 163 3.58 -5.02 7.62
CA SER A 163 4.99 -5.12 8.01
C SER A 163 5.81 -3.98 7.38
N ALA A 164 6.68 -3.37 8.18
CA ALA A 164 7.68 -2.40 7.73
C ALA A 164 9.10 -2.95 7.79
N ARG A 165 9.28 -4.28 7.85
CA ARG A 165 10.59 -4.91 7.80
C ARG A 165 11.22 -4.78 6.43
N SER A 166 12.54 -4.74 6.37
CA SER A 166 13.28 -4.71 5.10
C SER A 166 13.04 -5.94 4.22
N THR A 167 12.59 -7.07 4.79
CA THR A 167 12.25 -8.30 4.05
C THR A 167 10.90 -8.23 3.35
N ASP A 168 9.99 -7.39 3.84
CA ASP A 168 8.59 -7.36 3.42
C ASP A 168 8.26 -6.08 2.62
N LEU A 169 9.12 -5.06 2.75
CA LEU A 169 9.05 -3.84 1.97
C LEU A 169 9.85 -3.97 0.67
N GLY A 170 9.34 -3.41 -0.41
CA GLY A 170 10.00 -3.40 -1.70
C GLY A 170 9.03 -3.21 -2.85
N ASN A 171 9.47 -3.60 -4.04
CA ASN A 171 8.67 -3.57 -5.25
C ASN A 171 8.42 -5.01 -5.74
N HIS A 172 7.20 -5.33 -6.10
CA HIS A 172 6.89 -6.57 -6.81
C HIS A 172 7.21 -6.38 -8.27
N SER A 173 8.11 -7.20 -8.81
CA SER A 173 8.52 -7.13 -10.22
C SER A 173 8.33 -8.46 -10.94
N LEU A 174 8.08 -8.36 -12.22
CA LEU A 174 8.01 -9.47 -13.16
C LEU A 174 8.61 -9.00 -14.49
N THR A 175 9.65 -9.68 -14.96
CA THR A 175 10.27 -9.36 -16.25
C THR A 175 9.91 -10.43 -17.26
N THR A 176 9.72 -10.03 -18.51
CA THR A 176 9.55 -10.97 -19.62
C THR A 176 10.81 -11.81 -19.78
N ASN A 177 10.64 -13.12 -20.00
CA ASN A 177 11.72 -14.08 -19.89
C ASN A 177 11.63 -15.24 -20.89
N ASN A 178 11.05 -15.02 -22.09
CA ASN A 178 11.00 -16.10 -23.07
C ASN A 178 12.39 -16.35 -23.65
N ALA A 179 13.02 -17.43 -23.24
CA ALA A 179 14.33 -17.91 -23.70
C ALA A 179 14.22 -18.96 -24.84
N THR A 180 13.08 -19.04 -25.52
CA THR A 180 12.93 -19.94 -26.68
C THR A 180 13.58 -19.29 -27.89
N ALA A 181 14.56 -19.97 -28.50
CA ALA A 181 15.27 -19.45 -29.66
C ALA A 181 14.33 -19.00 -30.78
N ALA A 182 14.56 -17.80 -31.31
CA ALA A 182 13.77 -17.18 -32.36
C ALA A 182 12.28 -17.02 -32.01
N GLN A 183 11.95 -16.80 -30.74
CA GLN A 183 10.58 -16.59 -30.25
C GLN A 183 10.51 -15.42 -29.27
N GLY A 184 9.39 -14.72 -29.25
CA GLY A 184 9.10 -13.66 -28.31
C GLY A 184 10.15 -12.53 -28.31
N ILE A 185 10.80 -12.29 -27.18
CA ILE A 185 11.78 -11.21 -26.98
C ILE A 185 13.20 -11.54 -27.44
N GLU A 186 13.46 -12.79 -27.85
CA GLU A 186 14.77 -13.24 -28.24
C GLU A 186 15.20 -12.75 -29.61
N VAL A 187 16.50 -12.90 -29.90
CA VAL A 187 17.10 -12.58 -31.20
C VAL A 187 16.35 -13.31 -32.31
N ALA A 188 15.91 -12.57 -33.30
CA ALA A 188 15.28 -13.15 -34.49
C ALA A 188 16.30 -14.02 -35.27
N THR A 189 15.81 -15.02 -35.99
CA THR A 189 16.65 -15.75 -36.96
C THR A 189 17.25 -14.77 -37.93
N THR A 190 18.49 -15.01 -38.31
CA THR A 190 19.18 -14.20 -39.33
C THR A 190 18.41 -14.18 -40.64
N ALA A 191 18.38 -13.01 -41.27
CA ALA A 191 17.71 -12.77 -42.57
C ALA A 191 18.62 -11.96 -43.50
N ALA A 192 18.35 -12.00 -44.78
CA ALA A 192 19.07 -11.25 -45.82
C ALA A 192 18.63 -9.78 -45.91
N THR A 193 17.61 -9.36 -45.18
CA THR A 193 17.11 -7.98 -45.22
C THR A 193 16.70 -7.50 -43.83
N ALA A 194 16.98 -6.23 -43.57
CA ALA A 194 16.75 -5.56 -42.28
C ALA A 194 15.30 -5.39 -41.84
N SER A 195 14.34 -5.81 -42.63
CA SER A 195 12.91 -5.58 -42.34
C SER A 195 12.23 -6.68 -41.54
N ALA A 196 12.98 -7.62 -40.96
CA ALA A 196 12.40 -8.61 -40.05
C ALA A 196 11.84 -7.89 -38.82
N ALA A 197 10.56 -8.12 -38.53
CA ALA A 197 9.99 -7.78 -37.22
C ALA A 197 10.68 -8.60 -36.14
N ASN A 198 10.54 -8.17 -34.87
CA ASN A 198 10.89 -9.03 -33.72
C ASN A 198 9.97 -10.27 -33.71
N ASN A 199 10.27 -11.23 -32.86
CA ASN A 199 9.55 -12.51 -32.78
C ASN A 199 8.32 -12.48 -31.86
N VAL A 200 7.87 -11.31 -31.40
CA VAL A 200 6.68 -11.18 -30.57
C VAL A 200 5.45 -11.41 -31.44
N GLU A 201 4.67 -12.42 -31.10
CA GLU A 201 3.40 -12.70 -31.79
C GLU A 201 2.22 -12.02 -31.08
N ALA A 202 1.11 -11.87 -31.84
CA ALA A 202 -0.10 -11.25 -31.34
C ALA A 202 -0.64 -12.04 -30.14
N GLN A 203 -0.85 -11.36 -29.02
CA GLN A 203 -1.29 -11.97 -27.75
C GLN A 203 -2.08 -11.00 -26.90
N ASP A 204 -2.95 -11.57 -26.06
CA ASP A 204 -3.65 -10.83 -25.01
C ASP A 204 -2.93 -11.08 -23.67
N LEU A 205 -2.49 -10.01 -23.02
CA LEU A 205 -1.91 -10.06 -21.70
C LEU A 205 -2.97 -9.70 -20.68
N THR A 206 -3.40 -10.67 -19.86
CA THR A 206 -4.28 -10.39 -18.73
C THR A 206 -3.44 -10.07 -17.49
N ILE A 207 -3.57 -8.85 -17.00
CA ILE A 207 -2.85 -8.35 -15.81
C ILE A 207 -3.83 -8.29 -14.66
N VAL A 208 -3.55 -9.03 -13.60
CA VAL A 208 -4.35 -9.05 -12.37
C VAL A 208 -3.52 -8.43 -11.26
N GLY A 209 -3.85 -7.22 -10.88
CA GLY A 209 -3.17 -6.47 -9.83
C GLY A 209 -4.08 -6.18 -8.64
N LYS A 210 -3.62 -5.34 -7.72
CA LYS A 210 -4.34 -4.98 -6.49
C LYS A 210 -5.65 -4.23 -6.77
N GLU A 211 -5.66 -3.34 -7.76
CA GLU A 211 -6.81 -2.47 -8.05
C GLU A 211 -7.85 -3.17 -8.95
N GLY A 212 -7.44 -4.18 -9.72
CA GLY A 212 -8.32 -4.93 -10.59
C GLY A 212 -7.61 -5.75 -11.64
N SER A 213 -8.36 -6.19 -12.66
CA SER A 213 -7.86 -6.99 -13.77
C SER A 213 -8.23 -6.35 -15.11
N GLU A 214 -7.25 -6.22 -15.99
CA GLU A 214 -7.44 -5.69 -17.36
C GLU A 214 -6.69 -6.55 -18.39
N VAL A 215 -7.15 -6.49 -19.64
CA VAL A 215 -6.52 -7.17 -20.77
C VAL A 215 -5.84 -6.15 -21.67
N VAL A 216 -4.54 -6.31 -21.84
CA VAL A 216 -3.70 -5.52 -22.74
C VAL A 216 -3.45 -6.30 -24.01
N LYS A 217 -3.77 -5.72 -25.16
CA LYS A 217 -3.55 -6.35 -26.47
C LYS A 217 -2.18 -6.00 -26.99
N VAL A 218 -1.41 -7.00 -27.35
CA VAL A 218 -0.11 -6.91 -28.01
C VAL A 218 -0.29 -7.38 -29.45
N ALA A 219 0.14 -6.56 -30.42
CA ALA A 219 0.14 -6.94 -31.83
C ALA A 219 1.45 -7.66 -32.20
N ALA A 220 1.41 -8.45 -33.26
CA ALA A 220 2.62 -9.10 -33.77
C ALA A 220 3.67 -8.05 -34.17
N GLY A 221 4.91 -8.25 -33.73
CA GLY A 221 6.02 -7.34 -33.96
C GLY A 221 6.01 -6.06 -33.11
N ASP A 222 5.16 -5.97 -32.09
CA ASP A 222 5.21 -4.83 -31.16
C ASP A 222 6.52 -4.87 -30.37
N SER A 223 7.21 -3.72 -30.29
CA SER A 223 8.40 -3.55 -29.45
C SER A 223 8.03 -3.52 -27.96
N ALA A 224 9.00 -3.79 -27.09
CA ALA A 224 8.81 -3.70 -25.64
C ALA A 224 8.32 -2.30 -25.21
N ALA A 225 8.77 -1.24 -25.87
CA ALA A 225 8.30 0.13 -25.65
C ALA A 225 6.78 0.26 -25.83
N LYS A 226 6.24 -0.29 -26.91
CA LYS A 226 4.81 -0.27 -27.20
C LYS A 226 3.99 -1.09 -26.21
N ILE A 227 4.52 -2.25 -25.83
CA ILE A 227 3.87 -3.12 -24.82
C ILE A 227 3.82 -2.39 -23.47
N ALA A 228 4.94 -1.78 -23.04
CA ALA A 228 4.98 -1.01 -21.81
C ALA A 228 4.03 0.20 -21.81
N GLU A 229 3.93 0.92 -22.93
CA GLU A 229 2.97 2.01 -23.10
C GLU A 229 1.52 1.51 -22.96
N ALA A 230 1.19 0.40 -23.61
CA ALA A 230 -0.15 -0.20 -23.54
C ALA A 230 -0.50 -0.64 -22.11
N VAL A 231 0.45 -1.22 -21.36
CA VAL A 231 0.29 -1.56 -19.94
C VAL A 231 0.08 -0.32 -19.09
N ASN A 232 0.90 0.72 -19.28
CA ASN A 232 0.84 1.94 -18.50
C ASN A 232 -0.48 2.72 -18.71
N THR A 233 -1.15 2.58 -19.86
CA THR A 233 -2.49 3.13 -20.05
C THR A 233 -3.56 2.47 -19.18
N GLN A 234 -3.30 1.26 -18.69
CA GLN A 234 -4.20 0.52 -17.77
C GLN A 234 -3.71 0.51 -16.32
N SER A 235 -2.64 1.25 -16.01
CA SER A 235 -2.00 1.23 -14.69
C SER A 235 -2.92 1.70 -13.56
N GLU A 236 -3.79 2.68 -13.80
CA GLU A 236 -4.77 3.17 -12.80
C GLU A 236 -5.79 2.09 -12.41
N LYS A 237 -6.09 1.14 -13.32
CA LYS A 237 -7.07 0.08 -13.07
C LYS A 237 -6.46 -1.20 -12.51
N THR A 238 -5.17 -1.42 -12.75
CA THR A 238 -4.47 -2.63 -12.33
C THR A 238 -3.53 -2.39 -11.15
N GLY A 239 -3.05 -1.15 -10.97
CA GLY A 239 -1.98 -0.83 -10.04
C GLY A 239 -0.61 -1.34 -10.49
N VAL A 240 -0.47 -1.73 -11.78
CA VAL A 240 0.78 -2.27 -12.35
C VAL A 240 1.29 -1.30 -13.41
N THR A 241 2.56 -0.93 -13.31
CA THR A 241 3.29 -0.13 -14.30
C THR A 241 4.28 -1.02 -15.05
N ALA A 242 4.72 -0.59 -16.23
CA ALA A 242 5.72 -1.31 -17.01
C ALA A 242 6.81 -0.36 -17.52
N THR A 243 8.04 -0.83 -17.48
CA THR A 243 9.20 -0.22 -18.11
C THR A 243 9.75 -1.16 -19.18
N ALA A 244 10.39 -0.62 -20.20
CA ALA A 244 10.94 -1.39 -21.29
C ALA A 244 12.42 -1.04 -21.49
N LYS A 245 13.22 -2.05 -21.81
CA LYS A 245 14.64 -1.90 -22.11
C LYS A 245 15.04 -2.97 -23.12
N THR A 246 15.89 -2.62 -24.10
CA THR A 246 16.45 -3.61 -25.03
C THR A 246 17.93 -3.66 -24.87
N THR A 247 18.47 -4.87 -24.69
CA THR A 247 19.90 -5.13 -24.61
C THR A 247 20.29 -6.19 -25.63
N ALA A 248 21.40 -5.96 -26.31
CA ALA A 248 22.00 -6.93 -27.21
C ALA A 248 23.51 -6.94 -26.99
N THR A 249 24.12 -8.11 -27.00
CA THR A 249 25.57 -8.21 -26.89
C THR A 249 26.17 -8.62 -28.24
N LEU A 250 27.07 -7.81 -28.76
CA LEU A 250 27.92 -8.12 -29.89
C LEU A 250 29.22 -8.72 -29.41
N GLY A 251 29.56 -9.93 -29.84
CA GLY A 251 30.79 -10.59 -29.40
C GLY A 251 31.28 -11.63 -30.41
N THR A 252 32.41 -12.28 -30.08
CA THR A 252 32.96 -13.39 -30.89
C THR A 252 33.12 -13.03 -32.39
N LEU A 253 33.85 -11.93 -32.64
CA LEU A 253 34.24 -11.63 -34.05
C LEU A 253 35.31 -12.63 -34.51
N SER A 254 35.10 -13.27 -35.66
CA SER A 254 35.95 -14.37 -36.09
C SER A 254 37.29 -13.94 -36.69
N ALA A 255 37.42 -12.70 -37.20
CA ALA A 255 38.63 -12.20 -37.88
C ALA A 255 38.84 -10.70 -37.66
N ASP A 256 40.08 -10.26 -37.83
CA ASP A 256 40.43 -8.82 -37.85
C ASP A 256 40.05 -8.19 -39.21
N GLY A 257 39.53 -6.97 -39.18
CA GLY A 257 39.21 -6.27 -40.44
C GLY A 257 38.33 -5.04 -40.28
N SER A 258 37.79 -4.56 -41.38
CA SER A 258 36.79 -3.48 -41.35
C SER A 258 35.40 -4.09 -41.23
N VAL A 259 34.69 -3.72 -40.17
CA VAL A 259 33.28 -4.07 -39.95
C VAL A 259 32.42 -2.91 -40.39
N SER A 260 31.40 -3.22 -41.19
CA SER A 260 30.32 -2.29 -41.56
C SER A 260 28.99 -2.94 -41.27
N LEU A 261 28.09 -2.20 -40.66
CA LEU A 261 26.71 -2.65 -40.37
C LEU A 261 25.77 -1.45 -40.35
N ASN A 262 24.52 -1.68 -40.59
CA ASN A 262 23.47 -0.69 -40.38
C ASN A 262 22.78 -0.92 -39.06
N LEU A 263 22.60 0.16 -38.25
CA LEU A 263 21.97 0.12 -36.96
C LEU A 263 20.68 0.95 -36.94
N GLN A 264 19.61 0.37 -36.42
CA GLN A 264 18.31 1.03 -36.24
C GLN A 264 17.76 0.73 -34.86
N GLY A 265 17.31 1.78 -34.16
CA GLY A 265 16.65 1.73 -32.86
C GLY A 265 15.39 2.59 -32.85
N THR A 266 15.48 3.84 -32.39
CA THR A 266 14.36 4.80 -32.44
C THR A 266 14.18 5.45 -33.80
N ASN A 267 15.19 5.44 -34.63
CA ASN A 267 15.19 6.02 -35.98
C ASN A 267 14.39 5.15 -36.96
N THR A 268 13.73 5.79 -37.92
CA THR A 268 12.97 5.11 -38.96
C THR A 268 13.86 4.64 -40.12
N THR A 269 15.04 5.27 -40.31
CA THR A 269 16.01 4.95 -41.36
C THR A 269 17.27 4.41 -40.70
N ALA A 270 17.73 3.23 -41.11
CA ALA A 270 18.95 2.63 -40.60
C ALA A 270 20.19 3.51 -40.88
N ILE A 271 21.12 3.54 -39.93
CA ILE A 271 22.35 4.35 -39.98
C ILE A 271 23.55 3.42 -40.13
N GLY A 272 24.33 3.63 -41.23
CA GLY A 272 25.55 2.88 -41.48
C GLY A 272 26.67 3.24 -40.49
N ILE A 273 27.28 2.24 -39.91
CA ILE A 273 28.40 2.32 -38.99
C ILE A 273 29.54 1.50 -39.57
N THR A 274 30.71 2.10 -39.66
CA THR A 274 31.92 1.42 -40.17
C THR A 274 33.08 1.67 -39.24
N ALA A 275 33.79 0.60 -38.87
CA ALA A 275 34.96 0.67 -38.00
C ALA A 275 35.98 -0.41 -38.37
N THR A 276 37.27 -0.10 -38.25
CA THR A 276 38.33 -1.12 -38.33
C THR A 276 38.53 -1.69 -36.93
N VAL A 277 38.39 -3.00 -36.80
CA VAL A 277 38.40 -3.72 -35.52
C VAL A 277 39.39 -4.87 -35.55
N LEU A 278 39.85 -5.23 -34.36
CA LEU A 278 40.56 -6.48 -34.11
C LEU A 278 39.57 -7.44 -33.45
N LYS A 279 39.67 -8.73 -33.69
CA LYS A 279 38.81 -9.76 -33.07
C LYS A 279 38.85 -9.74 -31.55
N ASP A 280 39.96 -9.25 -30.95
CA ASP A 280 40.19 -9.16 -29.54
C ASP A 280 40.05 -7.71 -28.98
N ASP A 281 39.74 -6.72 -29.83
CA ASP A 281 39.51 -5.31 -29.46
C ASP A 281 38.45 -4.63 -30.31
N LEU A 282 37.25 -4.51 -29.80
CA LEU A 282 36.09 -3.88 -30.42
C LEU A 282 35.92 -2.39 -30.07
N SER A 283 36.94 -1.75 -29.46
CA SER A 283 36.85 -0.36 -28.96
C SER A 283 36.46 0.64 -30.05
N ASN A 284 37.00 0.49 -31.26
CA ASN A 284 36.68 1.39 -32.36
C ASN A 284 35.21 1.26 -32.83
N LEU A 285 34.65 0.04 -32.83
CA LEU A 285 33.24 -0.20 -33.15
C LEU A 285 32.33 0.40 -32.06
N ALA A 286 32.65 0.20 -30.82
CA ALA A 286 31.89 0.80 -29.71
C ALA A 286 31.88 2.33 -29.80
N SER A 287 33.02 2.95 -30.15
CA SER A 287 33.12 4.40 -30.32
C SER A 287 32.29 4.87 -31.53
N ALA A 288 32.34 4.18 -32.64
CA ALA A 288 31.56 4.52 -33.84
C ALA A 288 30.03 4.38 -33.61
N ILE A 289 29.61 3.39 -32.84
CA ILE A 289 28.20 3.24 -32.40
C ILE A 289 27.80 4.42 -31.51
N ASN A 290 28.61 4.76 -30.51
CA ASN A 290 28.32 5.86 -29.60
C ASN A 290 28.29 7.24 -30.25
N GLU A 291 29.06 7.46 -31.35
CA GLU A 291 28.97 8.67 -32.17
C GLU A 291 27.57 8.84 -32.80
N GLN A 292 26.89 7.74 -33.07
CA GLN A 292 25.53 7.73 -33.61
C GLN A 292 24.42 7.52 -32.56
N ALA A 293 24.76 7.46 -31.28
CA ALA A 293 23.78 7.20 -30.20
C ALA A 293 22.65 8.25 -30.16
N GLY A 294 22.96 9.52 -30.45
CA GLY A 294 21.94 10.58 -30.53
C GLY A 294 20.91 10.39 -31.62
N ASN A 295 21.27 9.67 -32.69
CA ASN A 295 20.39 9.40 -33.86
C ASN A 295 19.65 8.07 -33.72
N THR A 296 20.32 7.04 -33.23
CA THR A 296 19.77 5.67 -33.09
C THR A 296 19.07 5.43 -31.76
N GLY A 297 19.40 6.21 -30.72
CA GLY A 297 18.99 5.95 -29.36
C GLY A 297 19.68 4.73 -28.73
N ILE A 298 20.70 4.17 -29.39
CA ILE A 298 21.44 2.99 -28.94
C ILE A 298 22.82 3.43 -28.42
N THR A 299 23.15 3.03 -27.21
CA THR A 299 24.48 3.23 -26.60
C THR A 299 25.24 1.91 -26.59
N ALA A 300 26.56 1.99 -26.72
CA ALA A 300 27.47 0.85 -26.75
C ALA A 300 28.40 0.90 -25.54
N LYS A 301 28.40 -0.14 -24.72
CA LYS A 301 29.31 -0.32 -23.60
C LYS A 301 30.29 -1.45 -23.91
N LEU A 302 31.56 -1.13 -23.92
CA LEU A 302 32.62 -2.12 -24.13
C LEU A 302 32.82 -2.94 -22.85
N SER A 303 33.02 -4.25 -22.99
CA SER A 303 33.41 -5.12 -21.87
C SER A 303 34.87 -4.86 -21.42
N ASP A 304 35.21 -5.23 -20.21
CA ASP A 304 36.54 -5.04 -19.65
C ASP A 304 37.64 -5.78 -20.44
N ASP A 305 37.29 -6.91 -21.03
CA ASP A 305 38.18 -7.72 -21.89
C ASP A 305 38.24 -7.22 -23.35
N LYS A 306 37.43 -6.17 -23.69
CA LYS A 306 37.28 -5.54 -25.01
C LYS A 306 36.78 -6.45 -26.13
N LYS A 307 36.34 -7.66 -25.79
CA LYS A 307 35.93 -8.67 -26.78
C LYS A 307 34.45 -8.64 -27.10
N SER A 308 33.66 -7.93 -26.31
CA SER A 308 32.23 -7.80 -26.52
C SER A 308 31.76 -6.36 -26.27
N ILE A 309 30.69 -5.99 -26.94
CA ILE A 309 30.00 -4.71 -26.81
C ILE A 309 28.56 -4.99 -26.41
N THR A 310 28.12 -4.48 -25.27
CA THR A 310 26.72 -4.46 -24.91
C THR A 310 26.06 -3.23 -25.49
N LEU A 311 25.11 -3.44 -26.38
CA LEU A 311 24.21 -2.42 -26.92
C LEU A 311 23.02 -2.26 -25.97
N GLU A 312 22.66 -1.03 -25.69
CA GLU A 312 21.52 -0.72 -24.85
C GLU A 312 20.62 0.32 -25.51
N GLN A 313 19.33 0.02 -25.55
CA GLN A 313 18.28 0.93 -25.97
C GLN A 313 17.31 1.09 -24.77
N SER A 314 17.42 2.23 -24.08
CA SER A 314 16.77 2.48 -22.77
C SER A 314 15.26 2.68 -22.85
N ALA A 315 14.70 2.98 -24.03
CA ALA A 315 13.25 3.15 -24.22
C ALA A 315 12.54 1.86 -24.66
N GLY A 316 13.28 0.74 -24.88
CA GLY A 316 12.69 -0.55 -25.22
C GLY A 316 12.24 -0.70 -26.68
N TYR A 317 12.76 0.13 -27.59
CA TYR A 317 12.63 -0.12 -29.03
C TYR A 317 13.54 -1.29 -29.44
N ASP A 318 13.17 -2.00 -30.49
CA ASP A 318 13.99 -3.09 -31.02
C ASP A 318 15.34 -2.59 -31.49
N ILE A 319 16.39 -3.38 -31.26
CA ILE A 319 17.70 -3.16 -31.86
C ILE A 319 17.76 -3.98 -33.13
N LYS A 320 17.80 -3.29 -34.28
CA LYS A 320 17.92 -3.93 -35.60
C LYS A 320 19.32 -3.71 -36.13
N ILE A 321 19.96 -4.81 -36.49
CA ILE A 321 21.29 -4.86 -37.08
C ILE A 321 21.13 -5.47 -38.49
N SER A 322 21.61 -4.77 -39.50
CA SER A 322 21.48 -5.23 -40.87
C SER A 322 22.72 -4.95 -41.70
N ASP A 323 22.79 -5.62 -42.82
CA ASP A 323 23.84 -5.46 -43.83
C ASP A 323 25.26 -5.57 -43.22
N PHE A 324 25.47 -6.61 -42.38
CA PHE A 324 26.79 -6.87 -41.80
C PHE A 324 27.77 -7.28 -42.88
N VAL A 325 28.84 -6.49 -43.02
CA VAL A 325 29.94 -6.73 -43.97
C VAL A 325 31.26 -6.70 -43.23
N HIS A 326 32.16 -7.64 -43.53
CA HIS A 326 33.51 -7.71 -42.95
C HIS A 326 34.60 -7.68 -44.03
N GLY A 327 35.37 -6.62 -44.09
CA GLY A 327 36.39 -6.40 -45.11
C GLY A 327 37.63 -7.31 -45.08
N GLY A 328 37.69 -8.27 -44.16
CA GLY A 328 38.72 -9.33 -44.08
C GLY A 328 38.21 -10.71 -44.48
N ALA A 329 36.93 -10.86 -44.82
CA ALA A 329 36.35 -12.08 -45.29
C ALA A 329 36.74 -12.35 -46.78
N GLY A 330 37.32 -13.50 -47.06
CA GLY A 330 37.60 -13.92 -48.45
C GLY A 330 38.99 -14.43 -48.75
N VAL A 331 39.95 -14.30 -47.85
CA VAL A 331 41.28 -14.93 -48.03
C VAL A 331 41.25 -16.31 -47.37
N GLY A 332 40.61 -17.30 -48.05
CA GLY A 332 40.60 -18.68 -47.58
C GLY A 332 39.24 -19.38 -47.48
N GLY A 333 38.13 -18.73 -47.91
CA GLY A 333 36.83 -19.40 -48.06
C GLY A 333 36.04 -19.67 -46.77
N THR A 334 36.34 -18.94 -45.70
CA THR A 334 35.50 -18.95 -44.47
C THR A 334 34.84 -17.60 -44.28
N ASP A 335 33.51 -17.57 -44.21
CA ASP A 335 32.74 -16.35 -43.94
C ASP A 335 33.13 -15.79 -42.57
N ALA A 336 33.32 -14.47 -42.50
CA ALA A 336 33.48 -13.83 -41.19
C ALA A 336 32.15 -13.83 -40.44
N THR A 337 32.22 -14.16 -39.17
CA THR A 337 31.04 -14.23 -38.29
C THR A 337 31.13 -13.21 -37.16
N PHE A 338 30.00 -12.62 -36.83
CA PHE A 338 29.84 -11.73 -35.67
C PHE A 338 28.61 -12.17 -34.86
N GLU A 339 28.80 -12.55 -33.63
CA GLU A 339 27.74 -13.10 -32.80
C GLU A 339 26.91 -11.99 -32.18
N VAL A 340 25.58 -12.11 -32.27
CA VAL A 340 24.61 -11.21 -31.61
C VAL A 340 23.83 -12.05 -30.61
N THR A 341 23.89 -11.68 -29.34
CA THR A 341 23.19 -12.36 -28.26
C THR A 341 22.09 -11.46 -27.68
N GLY A 342 20.88 -12.00 -27.53
CA GLY A 342 19.75 -11.33 -26.89
C GLY A 342 19.84 -11.29 -25.37
N SER A 343 18.82 -10.76 -24.75
CA SER A 343 18.78 -10.54 -23.29
C SER A 343 18.77 -11.83 -22.46
N GLU A 344 18.25 -12.93 -22.99
CA GLU A 344 18.18 -14.24 -22.30
C GLU A 344 19.33 -15.19 -22.69
N GLY A 345 20.34 -14.65 -23.41
CA GLY A 345 21.58 -15.37 -23.70
C GLY A 345 21.53 -16.24 -24.95
N ILE A 346 20.49 -16.17 -25.75
CA ILE A 346 20.43 -16.85 -27.06
C ILE A 346 21.21 -16.03 -28.07
N ALA A 347 22.14 -16.70 -28.75
CA ALA A 347 23.03 -16.10 -29.73
C ALA A 347 22.69 -16.51 -31.16
N VAL A 348 22.85 -15.57 -32.07
CA VAL A 348 22.76 -15.77 -33.54
C VAL A 348 24.02 -15.21 -34.18
N ALA A 349 24.62 -15.94 -35.09
CA ALA A 349 25.81 -15.49 -35.81
C ALA A 349 25.40 -14.78 -37.12
N LEU A 350 25.69 -13.49 -37.22
CA LEU A 350 25.69 -12.79 -38.50
C LEU A 350 26.87 -13.28 -39.36
N LYS A 351 26.66 -13.46 -40.62
CA LYS A 351 27.68 -13.93 -41.56
C LYS A 351 27.80 -12.97 -42.74
N ASP A 352 29.03 -12.55 -43.01
CA ASP A 352 29.34 -11.83 -44.24
C ASP A 352 29.50 -12.84 -45.39
N THR A 353 28.60 -12.79 -46.32
CA THR A 353 28.60 -13.62 -47.53
C THR A 353 29.14 -12.87 -48.77
N ALA A 354 29.55 -11.60 -48.60
CA ALA A 354 30.01 -10.74 -49.73
C ALA A 354 31.33 -11.18 -50.40
N GLY A 355 31.97 -12.24 -49.91
CA GLY A 355 33.21 -12.79 -50.51
C GLY A 355 33.02 -13.98 -51.47
N ALA A 356 31.83 -14.53 -51.63
CA ALA A 356 31.57 -15.58 -52.59
C ALA A 356 31.19 -14.98 -53.96
N ASP A 357 31.85 -15.44 -55.02
CA ASP A 357 31.66 -14.99 -56.42
C ASP A 357 30.19 -14.64 -56.73
N ALA A 358 29.92 -13.42 -57.17
CA ALA A 358 28.59 -12.91 -57.53
C ALA A 358 27.80 -13.77 -58.52
N ALA A 359 28.46 -14.75 -59.15
CA ALA A 359 27.84 -15.73 -60.06
C ALA A 359 27.26 -16.96 -59.36
N ALA A 360 27.67 -17.24 -58.06
CA ALA A 360 27.14 -18.32 -57.23
C ALA A 360 25.93 -17.85 -56.37
N GLU A 361 25.80 -16.54 -56.13
CA GLU A 361 24.69 -15.96 -55.36
C GLU A 361 23.32 -16.08 -56.00
N ALA A 362 23.21 -16.13 -57.31
CA ALA A 362 21.92 -16.23 -58.03
C ALA A 362 21.16 -17.55 -57.74
N THR A 363 21.83 -18.56 -57.15
CA THR A 363 21.22 -19.86 -56.80
C THR A 363 21.19 -20.13 -55.28
N ALA A 364 21.83 -19.27 -54.48
CA ALA A 364 21.95 -19.45 -53.04
C ALA A 364 21.27 -18.31 -52.21
N ILE A 365 20.14 -17.77 -52.70
CA ILE A 365 19.33 -16.71 -52.05
C ILE A 365 18.84 -17.13 -50.63
N ALA A 366 19.13 -18.35 -50.19
CA ALA A 366 18.79 -18.86 -48.86
C ALA A 366 19.92 -18.71 -47.82
N ALA A 367 21.05 -18.04 -48.12
CA ALA A 367 22.25 -18.07 -47.27
C ALA A 367 22.74 -16.71 -46.75
N ASN A 368 22.14 -15.57 -47.15
CA ASN A 368 22.47 -14.29 -46.55
C ASN A 368 21.86 -14.18 -45.16
N THR A 369 22.71 -14.21 -44.15
CA THR A 369 22.33 -14.16 -42.76
C THR A 369 23.06 -13.01 -42.08
N ASP A 370 23.05 -11.83 -42.70
CA ASP A 370 23.79 -10.62 -42.33
C ASP A 370 22.96 -9.64 -41.46
N SER A 371 21.70 -9.98 -41.22
CA SER A 371 20.76 -9.11 -40.56
C SER A 371 19.98 -9.85 -39.45
N THR A 372 19.70 -9.15 -38.34
CA THR A 372 18.87 -9.65 -37.25
C THR A 372 18.17 -8.53 -36.49
N THR A 373 17.16 -8.88 -35.72
CA THR A 373 16.44 -7.96 -34.83
C THR A 373 16.41 -8.55 -33.40
N VAL A 374 16.75 -7.74 -32.41
CA VAL A 374 16.68 -8.09 -31.00
C VAL A 374 15.50 -7.36 -30.40
N GLY A 375 14.56 -8.12 -29.83
CA GLY A 375 13.42 -7.59 -29.08
C GLY A 375 13.83 -7.13 -27.69
N GLY A 376 13.03 -6.24 -27.11
CA GLY A 376 13.26 -5.72 -25.77
C GLY A 376 12.54 -6.52 -24.68
N GLN A 377 13.03 -6.39 -23.46
CA GLN A 377 12.37 -6.89 -22.28
C GLN A 377 11.38 -5.84 -21.72
N VAL A 378 10.27 -6.32 -21.17
CA VAL A 378 9.30 -5.52 -20.40
C VAL A 378 9.38 -5.95 -18.95
N SER A 379 9.63 -5.00 -18.06
CA SER A 379 9.59 -5.18 -16.61
C SER A 379 8.32 -4.58 -16.06
N PHE A 380 7.46 -5.41 -15.50
CA PHE A 380 6.25 -5.01 -14.79
C PHE A 380 6.58 -4.76 -13.32
N ALA A 381 6.00 -3.73 -12.73
CA ALA A 381 6.28 -3.31 -11.38
C ALA A 381 4.99 -2.89 -10.65
N SER A 382 4.88 -3.22 -9.36
CA SER A 382 3.77 -2.79 -8.52
C SER A 382 4.17 -2.80 -7.05
N SER A 383 3.53 -1.97 -6.24
CA SER A 383 3.68 -1.99 -4.78
C SER A 383 3.03 -3.20 -4.09
N ALA A 384 2.24 -3.99 -4.83
CA ALA A 384 1.57 -5.19 -4.35
C ALA A 384 1.80 -6.37 -5.30
N SER A 385 1.61 -7.58 -4.81
CA SER A 385 1.69 -8.80 -5.64
C SER A 385 0.69 -8.76 -6.78
N PHE A 386 1.13 -9.13 -7.96
CA PHE A 386 0.32 -9.23 -9.17
C PHE A 386 0.71 -10.45 -9.99
N ASN A 387 -0.11 -10.80 -10.98
CA ASN A 387 0.23 -11.80 -11.98
C ASN A 387 -0.12 -11.32 -13.38
N VAL A 388 0.62 -11.84 -14.36
CA VAL A 388 0.38 -11.59 -15.78
C VAL A 388 0.27 -12.94 -16.49
N THR A 389 -0.76 -13.10 -17.31
CA THR A 389 -0.90 -14.29 -18.18
C THR A 389 -0.86 -13.88 -19.64
N SER A 390 -0.28 -14.71 -20.50
CA SER A 390 -0.31 -14.56 -21.94
C SER A 390 -1.27 -15.56 -22.55
N SER A 391 -2.06 -15.13 -23.53
CA SER A 391 -3.00 -15.99 -24.25
C SER A 391 -2.33 -17.04 -25.14
N ILE A 392 -1.00 -16.97 -25.34
CA ILE A 392 -0.21 -17.91 -26.15
C ILE A 392 0.96 -18.48 -25.35
N ALA A 393 1.46 -19.66 -25.79
CA ALA A 393 2.61 -20.32 -25.18
C ALA A 393 3.95 -19.74 -25.68
N ASN A 394 5.07 -20.05 -25.00
CA ASN A 394 6.42 -19.60 -25.36
C ASN A 394 6.81 -19.99 -26.80
N ALA A 395 6.53 -21.22 -27.21
CA ALA A 395 6.83 -21.71 -28.57
C ALA A 395 5.96 -21.07 -29.66
N ALA A 396 4.97 -20.29 -29.32
CA ALA A 396 4.12 -19.52 -30.22
C ALA A 396 4.44 -18.01 -30.20
N GLY A 397 5.61 -17.59 -29.72
CA GLY A 397 6.05 -16.20 -29.71
C GLY A 397 5.56 -15.36 -28.53
N SER A 398 5.15 -15.99 -27.40
CA SER A 398 4.83 -15.27 -26.15
C SER A 398 6.05 -14.52 -25.62
N ILE A 399 5.81 -13.43 -24.91
CA ILE A 399 6.86 -12.70 -24.16
C ILE A 399 7.29 -13.43 -22.89
N PHE A 400 6.55 -14.45 -22.44
CA PHE A 400 6.86 -15.26 -21.26
C PHE A 400 7.25 -16.71 -21.61
N ASN A 401 8.10 -17.31 -20.79
CA ASN A 401 8.63 -18.67 -21.00
C ASN A 401 7.68 -19.75 -20.44
N ASN A 402 6.39 -19.69 -20.75
CA ASN A 402 5.41 -20.69 -20.34
C ASN A 402 5.07 -21.66 -21.46
N ALA A 403 5.22 -22.95 -21.22
CA ALA A 403 4.89 -24.00 -22.18
C ALA A 403 3.39 -24.08 -22.53
N THR A 404 2.52 -23.46 -21.72
CA THR A 404 1.07 -23.46 -21.90
C THR A 404 0.53 -22.04 -21.92
N ALA A 405 -0.45 -21.78 -22.78
CA ALA A 405 -1.17 -20.54 -22.80
C ALA A 405 -1.94 -20.31 -21.50
N ASN A 406 -2.12 -19.04 -21.13
CA ASN A 406 -2.80 -18.61 -19.90
C ASN A 406 -2.18 -19.10 -18.57
N ALA A 407 -0.94 -19.55 -18.59
CA ALA A 407 -0.21 -19.84 -17.36
C ALA A 407 0.11 -18.52 -16.63
N ALA A 408 -0.09 -18.52 -15.29
CA ALA A 408 0.15 -17.34 -14.49
C ALA A 408 1.65 -17.14 -14.25
N ASN A 409 2.14 -15.95 -14.59
CA ASN A 409 3.45 -15.46 -14.18
C ASN A 409 3.23 -14.57 -12.96
N VAL A 410 3.69 -15.03 -11.81
CA VAL A 410 3.52 -14.32 -10.53
C VAL A 410 4.72 -13.42 -10.31
N SER A 411 4.46 -12.17 -9.92
CA SER A 411 5.50 -11.21 -9.55
C SER A 411 6.30 -11.69 -8.33
N THR A 412 7.57 -11.36 -8.31
CA THR A 412 8.47 -11.62 -7.19
C THR A 412 8.75 -10.33 -6.42
N LEU A 413 8.81 -10.41 -5.09
CA LEU A 413 9.17 -9.26 -4.27
C LEU A 413 10.68 -9.00 -4.37
N GLN A 414 11.04 -7.84 -4.89
CA GLN A 414 12.38 -7.28 -4.77
C GLN A 414 12.45 -6.52 -3.45
N SER A 415 12.84 -7.23 -2.39
CA SER A 415 12.81 -6.66 -1.04
C SER A 415 13.99 -5.72 -0.78
N ILE A 416 13.78 -4.75 0.11
CA ILE A 416 14.83 -3.84 0.57
C ILE A 416 16.03 -4.62 1.14
N ASN A 417 15.78 -5.78 1.76
CA ASN A 417 16.84 -6.60 2.33
C ASN A 417 17.82 -7.14 1.28
N THR A 418 17.37 -7.40 0.06
CA THR A 418 18.17 -7.97 -1.04
C THR A 418 18.83 -6.91 -1.93
N LEU A 419 18.70 -5.61 -1.61
CA LEU A 419 19.28 -4.55 -2.42
C LEU A 419 20.81 -4.66 -2.52
N ASP A 420 21.30 -4.53 -3.73
CA ASP A 420 22.72 -4.50 -4.06
C ASP A 420 22.97 -3.32 -5.02
N ILE A 421 23.73 -2.32 -4.56
CA ILE A 421 24.10 -1.14 -5.33
C ILE A 421 25.57 -1.17 -5.79
N THR A 422 26.22 -2.33 -5.77
CA THR A 422 27.61 -2.48 -6.21
C THR A 422 27.77 -2.39 -7.73
N SER A 423 26.68 -2.46 -8.47
CA SER A 423 26.63 -2.28 -9.92
C SER A 423 25.62 -1.21 -10.32
N VAL A 424 25.75 -0.64 -11.51
CA VAL A 424 24.82 0.36 -12.06
C VAL A 424 23.40 -0.22 -12.23
N ASP A 425 23.31 -1.43 -12.76
CA ASP A 425 22.02 -2.15 -12.93
C ASP A 425 21.38 -2.47 -11.58
N GLY A 426 22.20 -2.95 -10.61
CA GLY A 426 21.72 -3.16 -9.24
C GLY A 426 21.25 -1.88 -8.57
N SER A 427 21.94 -0.75 -8.79
CA SER A 427 21.54 0.56 -8.29
C SER A 427 20.20 1.03 -8.88
N SER A 428 19.98 0.80 -10.16
CA SER A 428 18.71 1.11 -10.82
C SER A 428 17.56 0.29 -10.25
N LYS A 429 17.75 -1.02 -10.07
CA LYS A 429 16.78 -1.91 -9.40
C LYS A 429 16.54 -1.52 -7.94
N ALA A 430 17.59 -1.04 -7.26
CA ALA A 430 17.47 -0.56 -5.88
C ALA A 430 16.60 0.70 -5.79
N ILE A 431 16.70 1.63 -6.74
CA ILE A 431 15.83 2.81 -6.80
C ILE A 431 14.37 2.37 -6.95
N GLU A 432 14.06 1.47 -7.87
CA GLU A 432 12.70 0.95 -8.08
C GLU A 432 12.14 0.25 -6.82
N ALA A 433 12.97 -0.56 -6.16
CA ALA A 433 12.56 -1.27 -4.95
C ALA A 433 12.32 -0.30 -3.77
N VAL A 434 13.16 0.73 -3.63
CA VAL A 434 12.98 1.76 -2.59
C VAL A 434 11.77 2.64 -2.89
N ASP A 435 11.52 3.01 -4.14
CA ASP A 435 10.32 3.76 -4.52
C ASP A 435 9.04 2.94 -4.25
N GLY A 436 9.06 1.62 -4.53
CA GLY A 436 7.98 0.72 -4.15
C GLY A 436 7.76 0.62 -2.63
N ALA A 437 8.84 0.55 -1.85
CA ALA A 437 8.77 0.54 -0.39
C ALA A 437 8.23 1.86 0.17
N LEU A 438 8.63 3.01 -0.38
CA LEU A 438 8.09 4.32 -0.01
C LEU A 438 6.58 4.40 -0.26
N MET A 439 6.11 3.94 -1.43
CA MET A 439 4.67 3.88 -1.72
C MET A 439 3.92 2.98 -0.74
N GLN A 440 4.51 1.84 -0.33
CA GLN A 440 3.89 0.96 0.67
C GLN A 440 3.78 1.64 2.03
N ILE A 441 4.83 2.30 2.51
CA ILE A 441 4.82 3.06 3.77
C ILE A 441 3.80 4.20 3.71
N ASP A 442 3.77 4.96 2.61
CA ASP A 442 2.83 6.09 2.45
C ASP A 442 1.37 5.62 2.44
N ASN A 443 1.07 4.48 1.79
CA ASN A 443 -0.25 3.86 1.85
C ASN A 443 -0.62 3.46 3.28
N MET A 444 0.28 2.79 4.02
CA MET A 444 0.04 2.42 5.42
C MET A 444 -0.19 3.65 6.30
N ARG A 445 0.55 4.74 6.10
CA ARG A 445 0.35 6.01 6.82
C ARG A 445 -0.98 6.66 6.46
N GLY A 446 -1.36 6.62 5.19
CA GLY A 446 -2.67 7.09 4.72
C GLY A 446 -3.83 6.35 5.40
N ASP A 447 -3.74 5.02 5.48
CA ASP A 447 -4.72 4.17 6.17
C ASP A 447 -4.80 4.50 7.67
N LEU A 448 -3.64 4.70 8.34
CA LEU A 448 -3.62 5.11 9.74
C LEU A 448 -4.24 6.50 9.95
N GLY A 449 -3.99 7.46 9.06
CA GLY A 449 -4.62 8.78 9.10
C GLY A 449 -6.14 8.69 8.96
N ALA A 450 -6.64 7.86 8.04
CA ALA A 450 -8.06 7.60 7.89
C ALA A 450 -8.68 6.96 9.14
N VAL A 451 -7.97 6.02 9.77
CA VAL A 451 -8.39 5.39 11.04
C VAL A 451 -8.44 6.40 12.18
N GLN A 452 -7.43 7.28 12.32
CA GLN A 452 -7.42 8.35 13.32
C GLN A 452 -8.64 9.27 13.16
N ASN A 453 -8.92 9.76 11.96
CA ASN A 453 -10.09 10.58 11.67
C ASN A 453 -11.42 9.86 12.01
N ARG A 454 -11.48 8.56 11.77
CA ARG A 454 -12.64 7.73 12.11
C ARG A 454 -12.82 7.63 13.62
N PHE A 455 -11.74 7.45 14.39
CA PHE A 455 -11.80 7.45 15.86
C PHE A 455 -12.23 8.81 16.39
N GLU A 456 -11.68 9.92 15.90
CA GLU A 456 -12.06 11.29 16.31
C GLU A 456 -13.56 11.54 16.08
N SER A 457 -14.07 11.20 14.91
CA SER A 457 -15.50 11.31 14.59
C SER A 457 -16.35 10.44 15.53
N THR A 458 -15.88 9.24 15.85
CA THR A 458 -16.54 8.34 16.78
C THR A 458 -16.54 8.92 18.20
N ILE A 459 -15.43 9.46 18.69
CA ILE A 459 -15.33 10.12 20.01
C ILE A 459 -16.33 11.28 20.11
N ALA A 460 -16.38 12.14 19.09
CA ALA A 460 -17.34 13.25 19.06
C ALA A 460 -18.80 12.76 19.15
N ASN A 461 -19.13 11.71 18.41
CA ASN A 461 -20.46 11.10 18.46
C ASN A 461 -20.76 10.47 19.83
N LEU A 462 -19.81 9.73 20.43
CA LEU A 462 -19.95 9.12 21.76
C LEU A 462 -20.16 10.16 22.86
N GLN A 463 -19.43 11.29 22.78
CA GLN A 463 -19.60 12.40 23.72
C GLN A 463 -20.99 13.02 23.59
N ASN A 464 -21.48 13.30 22.39
CA ASN A 464 -22.83 13.81 22.16
C ASN A 464 -23.91 12.84 22.69
N ILE A 465 -23.76 11.55 22.46
CA ILE A 465 -24.70 10.52 22.98
C ILE A 465 -24.64 10.50 24.50
N SER A 466 -23.45 10.51 25.11
CA SER A 466 -23.25 10.52 26.57
C SER A 466 -23.87 11.74 27.23
N GLU A 467 -23.72 12.93 26.62
CA GLU A 467 -24.36 14.16 27.08
C GLU A 467 -25.89 14.09 27.01
N ASN A 468 -26.44 13.63 25.88
CA ASN A 468 -27.89 13.50 25.72
C ASN A 468 -28.49 12.48 26.69
N ILE A 469 -27.85 11.33 26.91
CA ILE A 469 -28.28 10.33 27.88
C ILE A 469 -28.16 10.88 29.30
N SER A 470 -27.08 11.62 29.61
CA SER A 470 -26.91 12.26 30.94
C SER A 470 -28.00 13.29 31.21
N ALA A 471 -28.33 14.14 30.22
CA ALA A 471 -29.43 15.08 30.30
C ALA A 471 -30.81 14.39 30.46
N ALA A 472 -31.02 13.27 29.75
CA ALA A 472 -32.24 12.48 29.90
C ALA A 472 -32.33 11.82 31.30
N ARG A 473 -31.23 11.25 31.78
CA ARG A 473 -31.14 10.69 33.13
C ARG A 473 -31.39 11.74 34.22
N SER A 474 -30.82 12.95 34.09
CA SER A 474 -31.06 14.07 34.98
C SER A 474 -32.53 14.41 35.07
N ARG A 475 -33.26 14.50 33.95
CA ARG A 475 -34.70 14.74 33.96
C ARG A 475 -35.53 13.66 34.68
N ILE A 476 -35.03 12.42 34.71
CA ILE A 476 -35.70 11.31 35.39
C ILE A 476 -35.34 11.30 36.86
N LEU A 477 -34.06 11.41 37.21
CA LEU A 477 -33.51 11.10 38.53
C LEU A 477 -33.39 12.33 39.44
N ASP A 478 -33.06 13.52 38.89
CA ASP A 478 -32.73 14.69 39.68
C ASP A 478 -33.98 15.39 40.18
N ALA A 479 -33.89 16.00 41.35
CA ALA A 479 -34.95 16.78 41.97
C ALA A 479 -34.85 18.25 41.57
N ASP A 480 -35.97 18.88 41.25
CA ASP A 480 -36.07 20.33 41.16
C ASP A 480 -36.04 20.91 42.58
N ILE A 481 -34.90 21.49 42.93
CA ILE A 481 -34.66 22.06 44.28
C ILE A 481 -35.65 23.16 44.62
N ALA A 482 -36.06 24.00 43.69
CA ALA A 482 -37.01 25.08 43.94
C ALA A 482 -38.42 24.53 44.25
N GLN A 483 -38.85 23.53 43.49
CA GLN A 483 -40.13 22.86 43.71
C GLN A 483 -40.16 22.08 45.02
N GLU A 484 -39.07 21.36 45.35
CA GLU A 484 -39.00 20.54 46.55
C GLU A 484 -38.85 21.41 47.81
N THR A 485 -38.17 22.57 47.74
CA THR A 485 -38.12 23.57 48.83
C THR A 485 -39.49 24.19 49.06
N SER A 486 -40.24 24.49 48.02
CA SER A 486 -41.62 25.01 48.14
C SER A 486 -42.54 23.97 48.81
N LYS A 487 -42.43 22.68 48.44
CA LYS A 487 -43.17 21.60 49.08
C LYS A 487 -42.79 21.44 50.53
N MET A 488 -41.49 21.45 50.84
CA MET A 488 -40.98 21.37 52.21
C MET A 488 -41.55 22.52 53.09
N THR A 489 -41.52 23.76 52.59
CA THR A 489 -42.07 24.91 53.28
C THR A 489 -43.58 24.75 53.50
N SER A 490 -44.33 24.34 52.48
CA SER A 490 -45.76 24.07 52.57
C SER A 490 -46.07 22.97 53.62
N GLN A 491 -45.31 21.85 53.62
CA GLN A 491 -45.48 20.79 54.63
C GLN A 491 -45.13 21.23 56.03
N ASN A 492 -44.12 22.09 56.23
CA ASN A 492 -43.80 22.69 57.52
C ASN A 492 -44.97 23.57 58.03
N ILE A 493 -45.56 24.38 57.17
CA ILE A 493 -46.73 25.21 57.55
C ILE A 493 -47.94 24.34 57.90
N LEU A 494 -48.19 23.27 57.06
CA LEU A 494 -49.26 22.31 57.33
C LEU A 494 -49.04 21.54 58.64
N GLN A 495 -47.79 21.21 58.99
CA GLN A 495 -47.46 20.59 60.28
C GLN A 495 -47.76 21.50 61.43
N GLN A 496 -47.37 22.78 61.39
CA GLN A 496 -47.67 23.77 62.41
C GLN A 496 -49.16 23.99 62.56
N ALA A 497 -49.89 24.13 61.44
CA ALA A 497 -51.33 24.28 61.42
C ALA A 497 -52.01 23.01 61.97
N GLY A 498 -51.52 21.82 61.56
CA GLY A 498 -52.04 20.52 62.01
C GLY A 498 -51.92 20.33 63.55
N VAL A 499 -50.77 20.72 64.15
CA VAL A 499 -50.56 20.71 65.58
C VAL A 499 -51.59 21.65 66.29
N SER A 500 -51.81 22.86 65.73
CA SER A 500 -52.77 23.80 66.27
C SER A 500 -54.24 23.24 66.19
N ILE A 501 -54.62 22.68 65.07
CA ILE A 501 -55.92 22.07 64.83
C ILE A 501 -56.11 20.86 65.78
N LEU A 502 -55.09 20.04 66.00
CA LEU A 502 -55.13 18.89 66.90
C LEU A 502 -55.35 19.35 68.31
N ALA A 503 -54.67 20.42 68.76
CA ALA A 503 -54.87 21.03 70.12
C ALA A 503 -56.32 21.51 70.28
N GLN A 504 -56.87 22.19 69.24
CA GLN A 504 -58.23 22.66 69.21
C GLN A 504 -59.27 21.52 69.21
N ALA A 505 -59.04 20.46 68.45
CA ALA A 505 -59.89 19.29 68.35
C ALA A 505 -59.92 18.52 69.68
N ASN A 506 -58.84 18.52 70.48
CA ASN A 506 -58.77 17.89 71.75
C ASN A 506 -59.45 18.71 72.84
N GLN A 507 -59.59 20.04 72.73
CA GLN A 507 -60.35 20.88 73.68
C GLN A 507 -61.88 20.79 73.45
N ALA A 508 -62.40 20.51 72.31
CA ALA A 508 -63.82 20.44 71.98
C ALA A 508 -64.61 19.45 72.89
N PRO A 509 -64.12 18.22 73.12
CA PRO A 509 -64.82 17.32 74.04
C PRO A 509 -64.77 17.76 75.56
N GLN A 510 -63.67 18.47 75.96
CA GLN A 510 -63.54 19.01 77.29
C GLN A 510 -64.55 20.12 77.57
N LEU A 511 -64.78 20.99 76.56
CA LEU A 511 -65.80 22.01 76.65
C LEU A 511 -67.22 21.43 76.78
N ALA A 512 -67.47 20.33 75.99
CA ALA A 512 -68.75 19.62 76.14
C ALA A 512 -68.95 18.96 77.51
N LEU A 513 -67.88 18.42 78.06
CA LEU A 513 -67.92 17.85 79.45
C LEU A 513 -68.14 18.94 80.54
N SER A 514 -67.55 20.14 80.35
CA SER A 514 -67.73 21.27 81.25
C SER A 514 -69.13 21.89 81.22
N LEU A 515 -69.86 21.66 80.11
CA LEU A 515 -71.28 22.08 79.95
C LEU A 515 -72.29 21.06 80.52
N LEU A 516 -71.81 19.86 80.81
CA LEU A 516 -72.58 18.75 81.41
C LEU A 516 -72.37 18.59 82.89
N GLN A 517 -71.45 19.34 83.52
CA GLN A 517 -71.28 19.52 84.93
C GLN A 517 -71.94 20.81 85.38
#